data_d1efdc1c5f326346433d2c0a986fc533
#
_entry.id   d1efdc1c5f326346433d2c0a986fc533
#
_cell.length_a   1.000
_cell.length_b   1.000
_cell.length_c   1.000
_cell.angle_alpha   90.00
_cell.angle_beta   90.00
_cell.angle_gamma   90.00
#
_symmetry.space_group_name_H-M   'P 1'
#
loop_
_entity.id
_entity.type
_entity.pdbx_description
1 polymer ?
#
loop_
_entity_poly.entity_id
_entity_poly.type
_entity_poly.pdbx_seq_one_letter_code
_entity_poly.pdbx_strand_id
1 'polypeptide(L)'
;MITRRDFLKVTAAGGALASLGSVTEAKAAMKSAVPDEGFCHEGARKIPVIAEVDLVVAGGSSRAIAAAVAAAKTGSRVYLVGYMPYLGEDICGSHLYEREAGEKLQTALARKLFPGKNFPTPLHIKKTLEDELIDNNVQFLYSSYVTNVLTDPSGKPAGVVIANRSGRQAIRCKAIIDATHNASVAGLLGAERKPFIAGSQEFCYTVVGNTPKEAPEIIQAEELSQPIKVGEKSYPVTRYTFHLPLKDDSYASLAEVEQIIRNRTWDIDQVDSSDLLWYIPKQTINSEKAYNGNPVSWRKLPMQAFKSKNIANLWVLGPCAEIPRELAAKVMRPVPALFIGEMM
;
A
#
# COMPACT_ATOMS: atom_id res chain seq x y z
N MET A 1 -32.01 5.29 -33.70
CA MET A 1 -30.92 5.48 -32.71
C MET A 1 -30.95 4.29 -31.77
N ILE A 2 -29.96 3.39 -31.85
CA ILE A 2 -29.92 2.18 -31.02
C ILE A 2 -29.48 2.58 -29.61
N THR A 3 -30.26 2.20 -28.59
CA THR A 3 -29.96 2.55 -27.21
C THR A 3 -28.91 1.56 -26.61
N ARG A 4 -28.21 1.96 -25.53
CA ARG A 4 -27.29 1.06 -24.81
C ARG A 4 -27.92 -0.27 -24.36
N ARG A 5 -29.23 -0.25 -24.07
CA ARG A 5 -30.00 -1.45 -23.74
C ARG A 5 -30.21 -2.38 -24.92
N ASP A 6 -30.37 -1.82 -26.14
CA ASP A 6 -30.56 -2.61 -27.35
C ASP A 6 -29.25 -3.27 -27.80
N PHE A 7 -28.11 -2.60 -27.59
CA PHE A 7 -26.78 -3.16 -27.84
C PHE A 7 -26.49 -4.39 -26.96
N LEU A 8 -26.83 -4.36 -25.68
CA LEU A 8 -26.68 -5.48 -24.75
C LEU A 8 -27.59 -6.68 -25.08
N LYS A 9 -28.77 -6.43 -25.67
CA LYS A 9 -29.67 -7.51 -26.14
C LYS A 9 -29.20 -8.17 -27.41
N VAL A 10 -28.58 -7.42 -28.32
CA VAL A 10 -28.04 -7.95 -29.59
C VAL A 10 -26.79 -8.80 -29.36
N THR A 11 -25.93 -8.44 -28.41
CA THR A 11 -24.74 -9.25 -28.04
C THR A 11 -25.11 -10.56 -27.35
N ALA A 12 -26.25 -10.61 -26.65
CA ALA A 12 -26.73 -11.86 -26.05
C ALA A 12 -27.37 -12.84 -27.06
N ALA A 13 -27.86 -12.34 -28.20
CA ALA A 13 -28.51 -13.14 -29.25
C ALA A 13 -27.59 -13.55 -30.39
N GLY A 14 -26.43 -12.90 -30.56
CA GLY A 14 -25.50 -13.13 -31.68
C GLY A 14 -24.43 -14.20 -31.47
N GLY A 15 -24.36 -14.83 -30.30
CA GLY A 15 -23.32 -15.81 -29.92
C GLY A 15 -23.60 -17.28 -30.29
N ALA A 16 -24.62 -17.58 -31.08
CA ALA A 16 -25.11 -18.96 -31.21
C ALA A 16 -24.85 -19.64 -32.57
N LEU A 17 -23.83 -19.25 -33.32
CA LEU A 17 -23.50 -19.96 -34.58
C LEU A 17 -22.02 -19.87 -34.93
N ALA A 18 -21.17 -20.62 -34.22
CA ALA A 18 -19.93 -21.14 -34.77
C ALA A 18 -19.30 -22.22 -33.88
N SER A 19 -19.10 -23.38 -34.38
CA SER A 19 -18.33 -24.55 -33.89
C SER A 19 -19.03 -25.54 -32.96
N LEU A 20 -19.49 -26.60 -33.56
CA LEU A 20 -20.07 -27.81 -32.95
C LEU A 20 -19.06 -28.73 -32.22
N GLY A 21 -17.84 -28.26 -31.89
CA GLY A 21 -16.82 -29.05 -31.22
C GLY A 21 -16.51 -28.66 -29.76
N SER A 22 -16.92 -27.49 -29.31
CA SER A 22 -16.53 -26.95 -28.01
C SER A 22 -17.68 -26.69 -26.98
N VAL A 23 -18.91 -27.01 -27.39
CA VAL A 23 -20.12 -26.68 -26.56
C VAL A 23 -20.24 -27.57 -25.35
N THR A 24 -19.71 -28.79 -25.41
CA THR A 24 -19.75 -29.74 -24.28
C THR A 24 -18.76 -29.38 -23.17
N GLU A 25 -17.54 -28.90 -23.54
CA GLU A 25 -16.56 -28.44 -22.54
C GLU A 25 -16.95 -27.07 -21.92
N ALA A 26 -17.50 -26.18 -22.75
CA ALA A 26 -18.02 -24.89 -22.24
C ALA A 26 -19.25 -25.07 -21.35
N LYS A 27 -20.15 -26.02 -21.65
CA LYS A 27 -21.27 -26.37 -20.78
C LYS A 27 -20.83 -27.07 -19.49
N ALA A 28 -19.77 -27.86 -19.50
CA ALA A 28 -19.19 -28.45 -18.29
C ALA A 28 -18.55 -27.38 -17.40
N ALA A 29 -17.85 -26.39 -17.98
CA ALA A 29 -17.29 -25.27 -17.25
C ALA A 29 -18.38 -24.31 -16.67
N MET A 30 -19.48 -24.12 -17.39
CA MET A 30 -20.61 -23.32 -16.88
C MET A 30 -21.46 -24.05 -15.81
N LYS A 31 -21.41 -25.37 -15.73
CA LYS A 31 -22.15 -26.12 -14.69
C LYS A 31 -21.48 -26.12 -13.32
N SER A 32 -20.22 -25.66 -13.20
CA SER A 32 -19.51 -25.59 -11.92
C SER A 32 -19.65 -24.26 -11.18
N ALA A 33 -20.38 -23.30 -11.74
CA ALA A 33 -20.63 -22.01 -11.08
C ALA A 33 -22.00 -21.98 -10.37
N VAL A 34 -22.27 -22.98 -9.53
CA VAL A 34 -23.36 -22.84 -8.54
C VAL A 34 -22.77 -22.05 -7.37
N PRO A 35 -23.33 -20.89 -7.00
CA PRO A 35 -22.88 -20.16 -5.83
C PRO A 35 -23.11 -21.04 -4.59
N ASP A 36 -22.06 -21.35 -3.88
CA ASP A 36 -22.15 -21.97 -2.56
C ASP A 36 -22.23 -20.80 -1.56
N GLU A 37 -23.45 -20.44 -1.14
CA GLU A 37 -23.77 -19.41 -0.15
C GLU A 37 -22.85 -18.18 -0.15
N GLY A 38 -22.73 -17.48 -1.30
CA GLY A 38 -21.94 -16.26 -1.40
C GLY A 38 -20.49 -16.46 -1.86
N PHE A 39 -20.08 -17.66 -2.18
CA PHE A 39 -18.75 -17.98 -2.73
C PHE A 39 -18.84 -18.43 -4.20
N CYS A 40 -17.79 -18.14 -4.96
CA CYS A 40 -17.59 -18.69 -6.29
C CYS A 40 -16.29 -19.49 -6.31
N HIS A 41 -16.32 -20.70 -6.89
CA HIS A 41 -15.10 -21.47 -7.11
C HIS A 41 -14.35 -20.95 -8.33
N GLU A 42 -13.11 -20.51 -8.13
CA GLU A 42 -12.18 -20.22 -9.23
C GLU A 42 -11.54 -21.55 -9.70
N GLY A 43 -11.64 -21.85 -11.00
CA GLY A 43 -11.06 -23.07 -11.56
C GLY A 43 -9.54 -23.11 -11.43
N ALA A 44 -8.98 -24.31 -11.20
CA ALA A 44 -7.55 -24.51 -11.13
C ALA A 44 -6.87 -24.05 -12.44
N ARG A 45 -5.80 -23.27 -12.33
CA ARG A 45 -5.05 -22.76 -13.49
C ARG A 45 -3.55 -22.76 -13.23
N LYS A 46 -2.76 -22.87 -14.32
CA LYS A 46 -1.33 -22.61 -14.28
C LYS A 46 -1.09 -21.10 -14.38
N ILE A 47 -0.23 -20.57 -13.52
CA ILE A 47 0.14 -19.16 -13.49
C ILE A 47 1.62 -19.06 -13.92
N PRO A 48 1.99 -18.19 -14.88
CA PRO A 48 3.39 -18.05 -15.30
C PRO A 48 4.24 -17.48 -14.17
N VAL A 49 5.41 -18.09 -13.93
CA VAL A 49 6.41 -17.61 -12.99
C VAL A 49 7.32 -16.64 -13.72
N ILE A 50 7.37 -15.38 -13.28
CA ILE A 50 8.17 -14.32 -13.93
C ILE A 50 9.51 -14.08 -13.25
N ALA A 51 9.65 -14.48 -11.99
CA ALA A 51 10.90 -14.37 -11.24
C ALA A 51 10.99 -15.41 -10.11
N GLU A 52 12.23 -15.70 -9.73
CA GLU A 52 12.57 -16.49 -8.55
C GLU A 52 13.66 -15.75 -7.78
N VAL A 53 13.35 -15.32 -6.56
CA VAL A 53 14.16 -14.43 -5.74
C VAL A 53 14.28 -14.95 -4.30
N ASP A 54 15.11 -14.30 -3.50
CA ASP A 54 15.22 -14.66 -2.08
C ASP A 54 14.15 -13.92 -1.26
N LEU A 55 13.84 -12.68 -1.62
CA LEU A 55 12.91 -11.81 -0.91
C LEU A 55 11.94 -11.13 -1.86
N VAL A 56 10.64 -11.15 -1.54
CA VAL A 56 9.65 -10.23 -2.10
C VAL A 56 9.31 -9.15 -1.09
N VAL A 57 9.32 -7.89 -1.54
CA VAL A 57 8.82 -6.75 -0.79
C VAL A 57 7.52 -6.27 -1.45
N ALA A 58 6.41 -6.37 -0.73
CA ALA A 58 5.10 -5.91 -1.21
C ALA A 58 4.79 -4.52 -0.68
N GLY A 59 4.63 -3.55 -1.59
CA GLY A 59 4.43 -2.12 -1.31
C GLY A 59 5.46 -1.26 -2.01
N GLY A 60 5.08 -0.03 -2.37
CA GLY A 60 5.93 0.96 -3.05
C GLY A 60 6.31 2.15 -2.17
N SER A 61 6.17 2.03 -0.85
CA SER A 61 6.51 3.08 0.12
C SER A 61 8.02 3.28 0.27
N SER A 62 8.43 4.44 0.74
CA SER A 62 9.84 4.76 0.99
C SER A 62 10.53 3.74 1.91
N ARG A 63 9.80 3.23 2.93
CA ARG A 63 10.30 2.18 3.83
C ARG A 63 10.47 0.84 3.10
N ALA A 64 9.57 0.52 2.16
CA ALA A 64 9.68 -0.70 1.34
C ALA A 64 10.95 -0.67 0.49
N ILE A 65 11.22 0.47 -0.15
CA ILE A 65 12.42 0.66 -0.96
C ILE A 65 13.68 0.57 -0.08
N ALA A 66 13.68 1.22 1.08
CA ALA A 66 14.80 1.16 2.01
C ALA A 66 15.10 -0.30 2.43
N ALA A 67 14.07 -1.11 2.75
CA ALA A 67 14.23 -2.52 3.07
C ALA A 67 14.72 -3.36 1.88
N ALA A 68 14.16 -3.13 0.70
CA ALA A 68 14.56 -3.83 -0.52
C ALA A 68 16.03 -3.57 -0.87
N VAL A 69 16.46 -2.32 -0.80
CA VAL A 69 17.84 -1.89 -1.05
C VAL A 69 18.80 -2.45 0.02
N ALA A 70 18.39 -2.41 1.30
CA ALA A 70 19.20 -2.98 2.38
C ALA A 70 19.42 -4.49 2.18
N ALA A 71 18.36 -5.23 1.86
CA ALA A 71 18.47 -6.66 1.57
C ALA A 71 19.33 -6.94 0.33
N ALA A 72 19.18 -6.17 -0.74
CA ALA A 72 19.98 -6.34 -1.96
C ALA A 72 21.48 -6.10 -1.69
N LYS A 73 21.84 -5.13 -0.84
CA LYS A 73 23.22 -4.86 -0.42
C LYS A 73 23.86 -6.01 0.35
N THR A 74 23.07 -6.90 0.95
CA THR A 74 23.59 -8.13 1.58
C THR A 74 23.76 -9.29 0.59
N GLY A 75 23.50 -9.08 -0.69
CA GLY A 75 23.61 -10.10 -1.74
C GLY A 75 22.31 -10.87 -2.01
N SER A 76 21.20 -10.51 -1.37
CA SER A 76 19.89 -11.12 -1.64
C SER A 76 19.33 -10.69 -2.99
N ARG A 77 18.74 -11.61 -3.74
CA ARG A 77 17.92 -11.29 -4.91
C ARG A 77 16.56 -10.80 -4.42
N VAL A 78 16.19 -9.58 -4.77
CA VAL A 78 14.99 -8.93 -4.27
C VAL A 78 14.05 -8.55 -5.41
N TYR A 79 12.75 -8.74 -5.20
CA TYR A 79 11.70 -8.26 -6.09
C TYR A 79 10.73 -7.38 -5.30
N LEU A 80 10.52 -6.14 -5.75
CA LEU A 80 9.56 -5.22 -5.15
C LEU A 80 8.30 -5.12 -6.01
N VAL A 81 7.13 -5.20 -5.38
CA VAL A 81 5.81 -5.09 -6.03
C VAL A 81 5.08 -3.86 -5.49
N GLY A 82 4.97 -2.81 -6.29
CA GLY A 82 4.24 -1.57 -5.96
C GLY A 82 2.87 -1.53 -6.63
N TYR A 83 1.81 -1.20 -5.88
CA TYR A 83 0.45 -1.10 -6.43
C TYR A 83 0.18 0.27 -7.10
N MET A 84 0.86 1.33 -6.66
CA MET A 84 0.80 2.64 -7.30
C MET A 84 1.60 2.67 -8.61
N PRO A 85 1.31 3.59 -9.54
CA PRO A 85 2.09 3.76 -10.77
C PRO A 85 3.42 4.50 -10.53
N TYR A 86 3.85 4.65 -9.28
CA TYR A 86 5.09 5.30 -8.84
C TYR A 86 5.53 4.77 -7.47
N LEU A 87 6.77 5.07 -7.08
CA LEU A 87 7.33 4.79 -5.75
C LEU A 87 7.20 6.00 -4.81
N GLY A 88 7.25 5.73 -3.50
CA GLY A 88 7.10 6.78 -2.48
C GLY A 88 5.64 7.15 -2.23
N GLU A 89 4.74 6.19 -2.29
CA GLU A 89 3.30 6.36 -2.04
C GLU A 89 3.00 6.98 -0.67
N ASP A 90 3.81 6.66 0.33
CA ASP A 90 3.71 7.20 1.68
C ASP A 90 4.11 8.68 1.79
N ILE A 91 4.94 9.17 0.88
CA ILE A 91 5.36 10.58 0.81
C ILE A 91 4.55 11.33 -0.24
N CYS A 92 4.61 10.86 -1.50
CA CYS A 92 3.95 11.54 -2.63
C CYS A 92 2.45 11.35 -2.63
N GLY A 93 1.97 10.13 -2.35
CA GLY A 93 0.55 9.82 -2.36
C GLY A 93 -0.23 10.42 -1.19
N SER A 94 0.43 10.64 -0.05
CA SER A 94 -0.17 11.28 1.13
C SER A 94 0.23 12.75 1.30
N HIS A 95 1.01 13.32 0.37
CA HIS A 95 1.60 14.66 0.49
C HIS A 95 2.32 14.89 1.82
N LEU A 96 3.08 13.89 2.29
CA LEU A 96 3.77 13.93 3.57
C LEU A 96 5.25 14.31 3.38
N TYR A 97 5.51 15.56 2.98
CA TYR A 97 6.87 16.06 2.67
C TYR A 97 7.61 16.63 3.87
N GLU A 98 6.95 16.77 5.01
CA GLU A 98 7.49 17.46 6.18
C GLU A 98 8.45 16.58 6.98
N ARG A 99 9.43 17.25 7.57
CA ARG A 99 10.33 16.71 8.58
C ARG A 99 10.11 17.42 9.91
N GLU A 100 10.35 16.75 11.02
CA GLU A 100 10.38 17.44 12.32
C GLU A 100 11.56 18.42 12.38
N ALA A 101 11.35 19.54 13.08
CA ALA A 101 12.43 20.50 13.31
C ALA A 101 13.61 19.81 14.02
N GLY A 102 14.80 19.94 13.45
CA GLY A 102 16.01 19.32 14.01
C GLY A 102 16.16 17.82 13.74
N GLU A 103 15.26 17.19 12.98
CA GLU A 103 15.34 15.78 12.65
C GLU A 103 16.58 15.46 11.80
N LYS A 104 17.44 14.58 12.31
CA LYS A 104 18.69 14.19 11.63
C LYS A 104 18.43 13.14 10.55
N LEU A 105 18.92 13.37 9.35
CA LEU A 105 18.90 12.42 8.24
C LEU A 105 20.00 11.37 8.42
N GLN A 106 19.67 10.24 9.05
CA GLN A 106 20.66 9.23 9.43
C GLN A 106 21.06 8.35 8.25
N THR A 107 20.12 8.01 7.38
CA THR A 107 20.35 7.11 6.25
C THR A 107 20.83 7.86 5.01
N ALA A 108 21.55 7.16 4.12
CA ALA A 108 22.01 7.74 2.86
C ALA A 108 20.79 8.12 1.98
N LEU A 109 19.78 7.26 1.94
CA LEU A 109 18.57 7.48 1.17
C LEU A 109 17.79 8.69 1.69
N ALA A 110 17.68 8.87 3.03
CA ALA A 110 17.03 10.06 3.59
C ALA A 110 17.73 11.36 3.17
N ARG A 111 19.07 11.38 3.14
CA ARG A 111 19.83 12.55 2.65
C ARG A 111 19.61 12.83 1.17
N LYS A 112 19.47 11.81 0.35
CA LYS A 112 19.16 11.97 -1.09
C LYS A 112 17.73 12.50 -1.30
N LEU A 113 16.74 11.98 -0.54
CA LEU A 113 15.33 12.39 -0.66
C LEU A 113 15.10 13.81 -0.14
N PHE A 114 15.82 14.22 0.89
CA PHE A 114 15.66 15.53 1.55
C PHE A 114 16.96 16.33 1.52
N PRO A 115 17.44 16.76 0.33
CA PRO A 115 18.77 17.40 0.18
C PRO A 115 18.84 18.82 0.75
N GLY A 116 17.70 19.45 1.04
CA GLY A 116 17.62 20.85 1.48
C GLY A 116 16.65 21.09 2.62
N LYS A 117 16.34 22.36 2.87
CA LYS A 117 15.36 22.80 3.85
C LYS A 117 13.92 22.81 3.30
N ASN A 118 13.78 23.02 1.99
CA ASN A 118 12.48 23.06 1.32
C ASN A 118 11.92 21.65 1.13
N PHE A 119 10.61 21.57 0.94
CA PHE A 119 9.96 20.31 0.56
C PHE A 119 10.57 19.82 -0.77
N PRO A 120 10.91 18.53 -0.84
CA PRO A 120 11.30 17.93 -2.10
C PRO A 120 10.11 17.88 -3.05
N THR A 121 10.37 17.98 -4.35
CA THR A 121 9.28 17.80 -5.34
C THR A 121 8.89 16.31 -5.43
N PRO A 122 7.63 16.01 -5.75
CA PRO A 122 7.20 14.62 -5.95
C PRO A 122 8.06 13.88 -7.00
N LEU A 123 8.42 14.57 -8.08
CA LEU A 123 9.27 13.98 -9.13
C LEU A 123 10.67 13.63 -8.62
N HIS A 124 11.27 14.49 -7.79
CA HIS A 124 12.57 14.20 -7.17
C HIS A 124 12.51 12.94 -6.29
N ILE A 125 11.44 12.80 -5.48
CA ILE A 125 11.25 11.62 -4.62
C ILE A 125 11.10 10.36 -5.47
N LYS A 126 10.15 10.37 -6.41
CA LYS A 126 9.86 9.23 -7.29
C LYS A 126 11.13 8.76 -8.03
N LYS A 127 11.84 9.71 -8.63
CA LYS A 127 13.08 9.42 -9.37
C LYS A 127 14.19 8.88 -8.46
N THR A 128 14.41 9.49 -7.30
CA THR A 128 15.44 9.04 -6.35
C THR A 128 15.18 7.62 -5.86
N LEU A 129 13.93 7.28 -5.55
CA LEU A 129 13.56 5.94 -5.10
C LEU A 129 13.73 4.90 -6.21
N GLU A 130 13.39 5.27 -7.44
CA GLU A 130 13.59 4.40 -8.61
C GLU A 130 15.07 4.14 -8.87
N ASP A 131 15.90 5.19 -8.86
CA ASP A 131 17.36 5.09 -9.02
C ASP A 131 17.96 4.18 -7.93
N GLU A 132 17.53 4.30 -6.68
CA GLU A 132 18.03 3.42 -5.61
C GLU A 132 17.72 1.94 -5.87
N LEU A 133 16.57 1.60 -6.42
CA LEU A 133 16.26 0.22 -6.80
C LEU A 133 17.14 -0.25 -7.97
N ILE A 134 17.29 0.58 -9.01
CA ILE A 134 18.08 0.27 -10.21
C ILE A 134 19.56 0.11 -9.83
N ASP A 135 20.14 1.06 -9.10
CA ASP A 135 21.55 1.05 -8.71
C ASP A 135 21.93 -0.15 -7.84
N ASN A 136 20.97 -0.72 -7.12
CA ASN A 136 21.16 -1.90 -6.27
C ASN A 136 20.62 -3.20 -6.89
N ASN A 137 20.29 -3.21 -8.19
CA ASN A 137 19.80 -4.36 -8.93
C ASN A 137 18.55 -5.02 -8.32
N VAL A 138 17.67 -4.24 -7.70
CA VAL A 138 16.37 -4.71 -7.22
C VAL A 138 15.41 -4.76 -8.41
N GLN A 139 14.80 -5.91 -8.66
CA GLN A 139 13.73 -6.02 -9.64
C GLN A 139 12.44 -5.42 -9.07
N PHE A 140 11.64 -4.75 -9.90
CA PHE A 140 10.39 -4.18 -9.43
C PHE A 140 9.34 -4.02 -10.52
N LEU A 141 8.08 -3.96 -10.10
CA LEU A 141 6.91 -3.65 -10.95
C LEU A 141 6.01 -2.64 -10.27
N TYR A 142 5.54 -1.68 -11.08
CA TYR A 142 4.46 -0.75 -10.75
C TYR A 142 3.08 -1.34 -11.05
N SER A 143 2.03 -0.70 -10.55
CA SER A 143 0.62 -1.01 -10.85
C SER A 143 0.33 -2.51 -10.77
N SER A 144 0.90 -3.17 -9.77
CA SER A 144 0.82 -4.61 -9.57
C SER A 144 0.34 -4.91 -8.16
N TYR A 145 -0.78 -5.58 -8.05
CA TYR A 145 -1.38 -5.96 -6.76
C TYR A 145 -1.00 -7.39 -6.40
N VAL A 146 -0.57 -7.62 -5.18
CA VAL A 146 -0.50 -8.99 -4.64
C VAL A 146 -1.92 -9.45 -4.35
N THR A 147 -2.37 -10.48 -5.05
CA THR A 147 -3.75 -10.99 -4.99
C THR A 147 -3.85 -12.37 -4.38
N ASN A 148 -2.74 -13.07 -4.22
CA ASN A 148 -2.65 -14.35 -3.55
C ASN A 148 -1.21 -14.62 -3.12
N VAL A 149 -1.01 -15.63 -2.29
CA VAL A 149 0.29 -16.09 -1.81
C VAL A 149 0.46 -17.57 -2.11
N LEU A 150 1.69 -17.97 -2.32
CA LEU A 150 2.07 -19.37 -2.51
C LEU A 150 2.74 -19.86 -1.23
N THR A 151 2.40 -21.05 -0.80
CA THR A 151 3.02 -21.73 0.33
C THR A 151 3.62 -23.05 -0.11
N ASP A 152 4.68 -23.47 0.57
CA ASP A 152 5.21 -24.82 0.44
C ASP A 152 4.33 -25.86 1.18
N PRO A 153 4.59 -27.16 1.05
CA PRO A 153 3.83 -28.19 1.77
C PRO A 153 3.86 -28.07 3.29
N SER A 154 4.79 -27.32 3.85
CA SER A 154 4.87 -27.04 5.31
C SER A 154 4.10 -25.78 5.72
N GLY A 155 3.45 -25.08 4.77
CA GLY A 155 2.72 -23.84 5.01
C GLY A 155 3.58 -22.58 5.06
N LYS A 156 4.89 -22.67 4.77
CA LYS A 156 5.76 -21.49 4.71
C LYS A 156 5.57 -20.70 3.40
N PRO A 157 5.74 -19.39 3.42
CA PRO A 157 5.72 -18.57 2.22
C PRO A 157 6.72 -19.10 1.16
N ALA A 158 6.23 -19.32 -0.05
CA ALA A 158 6.99 -19.78 -1.22
C ALA A 158 6.86 -18.84 -2.41
N GLY A 159 6.09 -17.78 -2.31
CA GLY A 159 5.93 -16.77 -3.34
C GLY A 159 4.65 -15.97 -3.21
N VAL A 160 4.47 -15.06 -4.16
CA VAL A 160 3.24 -14.25 -4.30
C VAL A 160 2.68 -14.38 -5.70
N VAL A 161 1.38 -14.21 -5.82
CA VAL A 161 0.68 -14.04 -7.11
C VAL A 161 0.30 -12.58 -7.23
N ILE A 162 0.73 -11.95 -8.30
CA ILE A 162 0.41 -10.57 -8.63
C ILE A 162 -0.61 -10.52 -9.76
N ALA A 163 -1.41 -9.46 -9.79
CA ALA A 163 -2.28 -9.10 -10.92
C ALA A 163 -1.91 -7.70 -11.42
N ASN A 164 -1.78 -7.58 -12.74
CA ASN A 164 -1.52 -6.35 -13.44
C ASN A 164 -2.09 -6.42 -14.87
N ARG A 165 -1.72 -5.50 -15.76
CA ARG A 165 -2.18 -5.49 -17.16
C ARG A 165 -1.81 -6.75 -17.97
N SER A 166 -0.81 -7.51 -17.52
CA SER A 166 -0.43 -8.82 -18.13
C SER A 166 -1.23 -10.00 -17.55
N GLY A 167 -2.24 -9.74 -16.70
CA GLY A 167 -2.99 -10.77 -16.00
C GLY A 167 -2.31 -11.20 -14.70
N ARG A 168 -2.51 -12.48 -14.32
CA ARG A 168 -1.93 -13.04 -13.09
C ARG A 168 -0.58 -13.69 -13.36
N GLN A 169 0.40 -13.35 -12.53
CA GLN A 169 1.78 -13.81 -12.62
C GLN A 169 2.27 -14.20 -11.23
N ALA A 170 3.21 -15.12 -11.14
CA ALA A 170 3.79 -15.57 -9.87
C ALA A 170 5.25 -15.15 -9.76
N ILE A 171 5.65 -14.78 -8.54
CA ILE A 171 7.04 -14.54 -8.15
C ILE A 171 7.33 -15.51 -7.01
N ARG A 172 8.28 -16.43 -7.20
CA ARG A 172 8.73 -17.35 -6.15
C ARG A 172 9.71 -16.65 -5.23
N CYS A 173 9.61 -16.92 -3.92
CA CYS A 173 10.54 -16.36 -2.94
C CYS A 173 10.67 -17.26 -1.71
N LYS A 174 11.68 -16.98 -0.87
CA LYS A 174 11.93 -17.65 0.40
C LYS A 174 11.35 -16.88 1.58
N ALA A 175 11.18 -15.55 1.43
CA ALA A 175 10.71 -14.64 2.46
C ALA A 175 9.90 -13.50 1.88
N ILE A 176 9.02 -12.90 2.69
CA ILE A 176 8.17 -11.78 2.31
C ILE A 176 8.26 -10.68 3.36
N ILE A 177 8.48 -9.44 2.89
CA ILE A 177 8.21 -8.23 3.67
C ILE A 177 6.91 -7.64 3.15
N ASP A 178 5.87 -7.64 3.97
CA ASP A 178 4.62 -6.93 3.71
C ASP A 178 4.75 -5.48 4.19
N ALA A 179 5.03 -4.59 3.27
CA ALA A 179 5.11 -3.15 3.50
C ALA A 179 3.83 -2.41 3.06
N THR A 180 2.74 -3.16 2.80
CA THR A 180 1.44 -2.56 2.50
C THR A 180 0.86 -1.89 3.75
N HIS A 181 -0.01 -0.90 3.53
CA HIS A 181 -0.55 -0.10 4.65
C HIS A 181 -1.36 -0.94 5.65
N ASN A 182 -2.20 -1.85 5.15
CA ASN A 182 -3.08 -2.68 5.98
C ASN A 182 -2.56 -4.11 6.19
N ALA A 183 -1.28 -4.37 5.92
CA ALA A 183 -0.69 -5.70 5.99
C ALA A 183 -1.52 -6.74 5.20
N SER A 184 -1.89 -6.40 3.96
CA SER A 184 -2.81 -7.20 3.14
C SER A 184 -2.20 -8.56 2.78
N VAL A 185 -0.90 -8.65 2.53
CA VAL A 185 -0.21 -9.90 2.22
C VAL A 185 -0.14 -10.82 3.44
N ALA A 186 0.08 -10.26 4.62
CA ALA A 186 0.00 -11.00 5.88
C ALA A 186 -1.41 -11.57 6.10
N GLY A 187 -2.46 -10.82 5.72
CA GLY A 187 -3.84 -11.30 5.72
C GLY A 187 -4.06 -12.48 4.78
N LEU A 188 -3.54 -12.43 3.55
CA LEU A 188 -3.62 -13.52 2.58
C LEU A 188 -2.90 -14.79 3.06
N LEU A 189 -1.87 -14.66 3.88
CA LEU A 189 -1.13 -15.77 4.51
C LEU A 189 -1.80 -16.32 5.78
N GLY A 190 -2.88 -15.70 6.26
CA GLY A 190 -3.52 -16.10 7.52
C GLY A 190 -2.69 -15.72 8.76
N ALA A 191 -1.92 -14.63 8.69
CA ALA A 191 -1.23 -14.12 9.86
C ALA A 191 -2.23 -13.74 10.96
N GLU A 192 -1.97 -14.20 12.17
CA GLU A 192 -2.81 -13.84 13.32
C GLU A 192 -2.79 -12.33 13.54
N ARG A 193 -3.98 -11.77 13.79
CA ARG A 193 -4.19 -10.35 14.03
C ARG A 193 -5.00 -10.11 15.29
N LYS A 194 -4.78 -8.96 15.91
CA LYS A 194 -5.71 -8.46 16.93
C LYS A 194 -7.06 -8.16 16.28
N PRO A 195 -8.18 -8.43 16.98
CA PRO A 195 -9.51 -8.13 16.44
C PRO A 195 -9.63 -6.66 16.04
N PHE A 196 -10.37 -6.40 14.95
CA PHE A 196 -10.73 -5.05 14.58
C PHE A 196 -11.70 -4.48 15.62
N ILE A 197 -11.48 -3.22 16.00
CA ILE A 197 -12.36 -2.49 16.90
C ILE A 197 -12.97 -1.32 16.12
N ALA A 198 -14.27 -1.45 15.81
CA ALA A 198 -15.03 -0.39 15.14
C ALA A 198 -15.05 0.90 15.98
N GLY A 199 -15.26 2.01 15.32
CA GLY A 199 -15.41 3.31 15.97
C GLY A 199 -14.60 4.42 15.32
N SER A 200 -14.56 5.58 15.95
CA SER A 200 -13.90 6.77 15.42
C SER A 200 -12.42 6.51 15.16
N GLN A 201 -11.97 6.91 13.98
CA GLN A 201 -10.60 6.81 13.49
C GLN A 201 -10.17 8.18 12.98
N GLU A 202 -8.91 8.56 13.25
CA GLU A 202 -8.31 9.76 12.70
C GLU A 202 -7.80 9.48 11.29
N PHE A 203 -8.08 10.43 10.39
CA PHE A 203 -7.59 10.43 9.00
C PHE A 203 -7.02 11.80 8.66
N CYS A 204 -5.90 11.84 7.97
CA CYS A 204 -5.35 13.06 7.39
C CYS A 204 -5.45 13.01 5.87
N TYR A 205 -5.78 14.17 5.29
CA TYR A 205 -5.87 14.38 3.85
C TYR A 205 -5.32 15.76 3.50
N THR A 206 -4.48 15.84 2.50
CA THR A 206 -3.82 17.08 2.11
C THR A 206 -4.32 17.56 0.77
N VAL A 207 -4.59 18.85 0.64
CA VAL A 207 -5.05 19.51 -0.58
C VAL A 207 -4.11 20.66 -0.91
N VAL A 208 -3.85 20.87 -2.19
CA VAL A 208 -2.98 21.92 -2.73
C VAL A 208 -3.83 22.92 -3.52
N GLY A 209 -3.69 24.21 -3.20
CA GLY A 209 -4.26 25.29 -3.99
C GLY A 209 -5.64 25.80 -3.57
N ASN A 210 -6.16 25.36 -2.42
CA ASN A 210 -7.43 25.89 -1.93
C ASN A 210 -7.27 26.66 -0.60
N THR A 211 -8.31 27.41 -0.27
CA THR A 211 -8.49 28.01 1.06
C THR A 211 -9.01 26.93 2.03
N PRO A 212 -8.51 26.88 3.28
CA PRO A 212 -9.02 25.95 4.28
C PRO A 212 -10.54 26.03 4.43
N LYS A 213 -11.20 24.86 4.47
CA LYS A 213 -12.65 24.71 4.61
C LYS A 213 -13.02 24.23 6.00
N GLU A 214 -14.23 24.59 6.42
CA GLU A 214 -14.83 24.12 7.66
C GLU A 214 -15.98 23.14 7.33
N ALA A 215 -16.04 22.05 8.07
CA ALA A 215 -17.15 21.10 8.07
C ALA A 215 -17.21 20.40 9.44
N PRO A 216 -18.38 19.87 9.85
CA PRO A 216 -18.52 19.26 11.18
C PRO A 216 -17.56 18.08 11.43
N GLU A 217 -17.16 17.37 10.40
CA GLU A 217 -16.24 16.22 10.47
C GLU A 217 -14.76 16.62 10.48
N ILE A 218 -14.45 17.88 10.14
CA ILE A 218 -13.08 18.41 10.12
C ILE A 218 -12.75 18.90 11.52
N ILE A 219 -11.80 18.24 12.18
CA ILE A 219 -11.35 18.67 13.52
C ILE A 219 -10.20 19.67 13.44
N GLN A 220 -9.46 19.68 12.34
CA GLN A 220 -8.38 20.63 12.08
C GLN A 220 -8.18 20.80 10.58
N ALA A 221 -7.98 22.06 10.16
CA ALA A 221 -7.51 22.44 8.85
C ALA A 221 -6.28 23.33 9.04
N GLU A 222 -5.10 22.85 8.69
CA GLU A 222 -3.81 23.49 8.90
C GLU A 222 -3.15 23.83 7.57
N GLU A 223 -2.84 25.10 7.35
CA GLU A 223 -1.98 25.47 6.23
C GLU A 223 -0.52 25.16 6.57
N LEU A 224 0.12 24.36 5.75
CA LEU A 224 1.51 23.94 5.96
C LEU A 224 2.47 25.11 5.73
N SER A 225 3.60 25.07 6.44
CA SER A 225 4.62 26.13 6.45
C SER A 225 5.27 26.42 5.10
N GLN A 226 5.12 25.52 4.12
CA GLN A 226 5.73 25.66 2.81
C GLN A 226 4.72 25.35 1.70
N PRO A 227 4.61 26.24 0.70
CA PRO A 227 3.79 25.99 -0.47
C PRO A 227 4.42 24.94 -1.41
N ILE A 228 3.61 24.33 -2.23
CA ILE A 228 4.08 23.49 -3.35
C ILE A 228 4.16 24.35 -4.61
N LYS A 229 5.28 24.23 -5.34
CA LYS A 229 5.47 24.87 -6.63
C LYS A 229 5.05 23.95 -7.76
N VAL A 230 4.21 24.49 -8.65
CA VAL A 230 3.83 23.85 -9.92
C VAL A 230 4.17 24.83 -11.05
N GLY A 231 5.20 24.54 -11.80
CA GLY A 231 5.79 25.50 -12.74
C GLY A 231 6.34 26.73 -12.01
N GLU A 232 5.91 27.92 -12.41
CA GLU A 232 6.29 29.20 -11.79
C GLU A 232 5.38 29.64 -10.64
N LYS A 233 4.25 28.96 -10.44
CA LYS A 233 3.27 29.30 -9.41
C LYS A 233 3.52 28.53 -8.12
N SER A 234 3.27 29.20 -6.99
CA SER A 234 3.28 28.62 -5.64
C SER A 234 1.84 28.51 -5.14
N TYR A 235 1.51 27.35 -4.61
CA TYR A 235 0.16 27.05 -4.11
C TYR A 235 0.22 26.71 -2.62
N PRO A 236 -0.70 27.26 -1.79
CA PRO A 236 -0.82 26.88 -0.40
C PRO A 236 -1.17 25.39 -0.28
N VAL A 237 -0.77 24.79 0.81
CA VAL A 237 -1.02 23.37 1.11
C VAL A 237 -1.79 23.29 2.40
N THR A 238 -2.99 22.76 2.36
CA THR A 238 -3.85 22.57 3.55
C THR A 238 -3.91 21.09 3.91
N ARG A 239 -3.54 20.74 5.14
CA ARG A 239 -3.77 19.42 5.74
C ARG A 239 -5.02 19.46 6.57
N TYR A 240 -5.94 18.56 6.24
CA TYR A 240 -7.16 18.33 7.01
C TYR A 240 -7.00 17.11 7.87
N THR A 241 -7.48 17.20 9.12
CA THR A 241 -7.62 16.08 10.04
C THR A 241 -9.10 15.85 10.31
N PHE A 242 -9.53 14.60 10.16
CA PHE A 242 -10.90 14.15 10.34
C PHE A 242 -10.98 13.10 11.44
N HIS A 243 -12.08 13.07 12.18
CA HIS A 243 -12.48 11.93 12.99
C HIS A 243 -13.76 11.34 12.42
N LEU A 244 -13.64 10.19 11.76
CA LEU A 244 -14.77 9.52 11.11
C LEU A 244 -14.91 8.09 11.62
N PRO A 245 -16.15 7.58 11.72
CA PRO A 245 -16.38 6.20 12.11
C PRO A 245 -15.92 5.23 11.01
N LEU A 246 -15.09 4.26 11.38
CA LEU A 246 -14.77 3.11 10.53
C LEU A 246 -15.54 1.90 11.05
N LYS A 247 -16.46 1.35 10.24
CA LYS A 247 -17.40 0.30 10.63
C LYS A 247 -16.71 -1.05 10.81
N ASP A 248 -15.83 -1.37 9.87
CA ASP A 248 -15.06 -2.61 9.81
C ASP A 248 -13.72 -2.36 9.09
N ASP A 249 -12.89 -3.38 8.92
CA ASP A 249 -11.61 -3.31 8.23
C ASP A 249 -11.68 -3.56 6.72
N SER A 250 -12.89 -3.57 6.15
CA SER A 250 -13.11 -3.77 4.72
C SER A 250 -12.68 -2.53 3.92
N TYR A 251 -12.27 -2.77 2.67
CA TYR A 251 -12.02 -1.69 1.73
C TYR A 251 -13.28 -0.85 1.45
N ALA A 252 -14.47 -1.45 1.51
CA ALA A 252 -15.73 -0.73 1.34
C ALA A 252 -15.94 0.34 2.43
N SER A 253 -15.72 -0.01 3.70
CA SER A 253 -15.78 0.95 4.82
C SER A 253 -14.76 2.08 4.67
N LEU A 254 -13.53 1.76 4.25
CA LEU A 254 -12.51 2.78 4.00
C LEU A 254 -12.88 3.69 2.83
N ALA A 255 -13.43 3.14 1.75
CA ALA A 255 -13.86 3.90 0.57
C ALA A 255 -15.00 4.88 0.88
N GLU A 256 -15.96 4.49 1.77
CA GLU A 256 -17.00 5.42 2.25
C GLU A 256 -16.38 6.62 2.97
N VAL A 257 -15.41 6.39 3.85
CA VAL A 257 -14.68 7.44 4.58
C VAL A 257 -13.91 8.34 3.60
N GLU A 258 -13.19 7.74 2.65
CA GLU A 258 -12.45 8.48 1.63
C GLU A 258 -13.37 9.38 0.79
N GLN A 259 -14.53 8.90 0.40
CA GLN A 259 -15.52 9.67 -0.34
C GLN A 259 -16.05 10.87 0.47
N ILE A 260 -16.33 10.68 1.77
CA ILE A 260 -16.72 11.78 2.66
C ILE A 260 -15.63 12.84 2.69
N ILE A 261 -14.39 12.46 2.94
CA ILE A 261 -13.26 13.36 3.04
C ILE A 261 -13.06 14.15 1.75
N ARG A 262 -13.04 13.48 0.60
CA ARG A 262 -12.90 14.11 -0.72
C ARG A 262 -14.05 15.11 -0.98
N ASN A 263 -15.28 14.77 -0.65
CA ASN A 263 -16.43 15.67 -0.82
C ASN A 263 -16.35 16.92 0.09
N ARG A 264 -15.81 16.78 1.31
CA ARG A 264 -15.68 17.92 2.25
C ARG A 264 -14.53 18.86 1.90
N THR A 265 -13.52 18.36 1.22
CA THR A 265 -12.31 19.13 0.91
C THR A 265 -12.25 19.62 -0.53
N TRP A 266 -13.10 19.09 -1.43
CA TRP A 266 -13.06 19.44 -2.83
C TRP A 266 -13.36 20.93 -3.10
N ASP A 267 -12.57 21.54 -3.98
CA ASP A 267 -12.74 22.90 -4.48
C ASP A 267 -12.35 22.98 -5.95
N ILE A 268 -13.00 23.90 -6.69
CA ILE A 268 -12.74 24.09 -8.13
C ILE A 268 -11.33 24.63 -8.41
N ASP A 269 -10.77 25.37 -7.46
CA ASP A 269 -9.45 26.01 -7.57
C ASP A 269 -8.30 25.12 -7.08
N GLN A 270 -8.62 23.94 -6.56
CA GLN A 270 -7.61 22.98 -6.12
C GLN A 270 -6.84 22.44 -7.33
N VAL A 271 -5.51 22.38 -7.18
CA VAL A 271 -4.60 21.92 -8.26
C VAL A 271 -4.10 20.51 -8.04
N ASP A 272 -4.11 20.01 -6.78
CA ASP A 272 -3.70 18.65 -6.43
C ASP A 272 -4.29 18.26 -5.07
N SER A 273 -4.27 16.97 -4.76
CA SER A 273 -4.66 16.43 -3.47
C SER A 273 -4.02 15.07 -3.22
N SER A 274 -4.03 14.61 -1.98
CA SER A 274 -3.54 13.27 -1.65
C SER A 274 -4.24 12.19 -2.48
N ASP A 275 -3.46 11.29 -3.07
CA ASP A 275 -3.96 10.06 -3.69
C ASP A 275 -4.47 9.06 -2.63
N LEU A 276 -3.86 9.11 -1.44
CA LEU A 276 -4.09 8.18 -0.34
C LEU A 276 -4.42 8.93 0.95
N LEU A 277 -5.34 8.39 1.74
CA LEU A 277 -5.54 8.81 3.11
C LEU A 277 -4.34 8.39 3.97
N TRP A 278 -3.85 9.31 4.80
CA TRP A 278 -2.93 8.94 5.85
C TRP A 278 -3.71 8.64 7.13
N TYR A 279 -3.49 7.47 7.72
CA TYR A 279 -4.06 7.05 8.99
C TYR A 279 -3.27 5.91 9.61
N ILE A 280 -3.49 5.62 10.88
CA ILE A 280 -2.85 4.48 11.55
C ILE A 280 -3.91 3.41 11.86
N PRO A 281 -3.90 2.27 11.17
CA PRO A 281 -4.84 1.19 11.45
C PRO A 281 -4.82 0.80 12.93
N LYS A 282 -6.00 0.60 13.52
CA LYS A 282 -6.10 0.13 14.91
C LYS A 282 -5.69 -1.33 15.04
N GLN A 283 -5.89 -2.10 13.98
CA GLN A 283 -5.56 -3.51 13.92
C GLN A 283 -4.05 -3.73 13.72
N THR A 284 -3.49 -4.68 14.46
CA THR A 284 -2.08 -5.10 14.32
C THR A 284 -2.00 -6.60 14.11
N ILE A 285 -0.89 -7.05 13.51
CA ILE A 285 -0.54 -8.47 13.56
C ILE A 285 -0.20 -8.89 15.00
N ASN A 286 -0.23 -10.20 15.28
CA ASN A 286 0.45 -10.78 16.42
C ASN A 286 1.90 -11.08 16.00
N SER A 287 2.85 -10.44 16.65
CA SER A 287 4.28 -10.58 16.35
C SER A 287 4.97 -11.58 17.26
N GLU A 288 6.22 -11.97 16.91
CA GLU A 288 7.05 -12.80 17.80
C GLU A 288 7.28 -12.13 19.17
N LYS A 289 7.38 -10.80 19.18
CA LYS A 289 7.57 -10.03 20.41
C LYS A 289 6.99 -8.65 20.29
N ALA A 290 5.79 -8.46 20.85
CA ALA A 290 5.14 -7.17 20.92
C ALA A 290 6.05 -6.13 21.60
N TYR A 291 6.07 -4.91 21.07
CA TYR A 291 6.76 -3.80 21.70
C TYR A 291 5.77 -2.89 22.41
N ASN A 292 5.84 -2.86 23.75
CA ASN A 292 5.01 -2.03 24.62
C ASN A 292 5.81 -0.94 25.32
N GLY A 293 7.01 -0.61 24.81
CA GLY A 293 7.90 0.38 25.42
C GLY A 293 7.50 1.84 25.11
N ASN A 294 8.30 2.77 25.61
CA ASN A 294 8.06 4.21 25.48
C ASN A 294 7.95 4.65 24.01
N PRO A 295 6.85 5.32 23.60
CA PRO A 295 6.62 5.79 22.23
C PRO A 295 7.61 6.85 21.72
N VAL A 296 8.49 7.37 22.56
CA VAL A 296 9.50 8.35 22.15
C VAL A 296 10.69 7.72 21.40
N SER A 297 10.96 6.42 21.59
CA SER A 297 12.21 5.79 21.15
C SER A 297 12.05 4.85 19.95
N TRP A 298 11.58 5.35 18.81
CA TRP A 298 11.44 4.55 17.59
C TRP A 298 12.79 3.91 17.09
N ARG A 299 13.93 4.52 17.43
CA ARG A 299 15.26 3.99 17.07
C ARG A 299 15.65 2.69 17.80
N LYS A 300 14.89 2.31 18.83
CA LYS A 300 15.15 1.12 19.65
C LYS A 300 14.08 0.03 19.45
N LEU A 301 13.30 0.13 18.36
CA LEU A 301 12.32 -0.89 18.06
C LEU A 301 12.96 -2.23 17.78
N PRO A 302 12.56 -3.30 18.45
CA PRO A 302 13.06 -4.65 18.14
C PRO A 302 12.42 -5.13 16.83
N MET A 303 13.22 -5.72 15.94
CA MET A 303 12.73 -6.24 14.65
C MET A 303 11.69 -7.35 14.83
N GLN A 304 11.70 -8.04 15.96
CA GLN A 304 10.69 -9.05 16.32
C GLN A 304 9.26 -8.49 16.42
N ALA A 305 9.09 -7.19 16.64
CA ALA A 305 7.77 -6.53 16.64
C ALA A 305 7.15 -6.45 15.24
N PHE A 306 7.95 -6.60 14.20
CA PHE A 306 7.54 -6.63 12.80
C PHE A 306 7.39 -8.07 12.26
N LYS A 307 7.93 -9.08 12.93
CA LYS A 307 7.92 -10.46 12.48
C LYS A 307 6.65 -11.18 12.92
N SER A 308 5.94 -11.82 11.99
CA SER A 308 4.74 -12.59 12.30
C SER A 308 5.04 -13.73 13.26
N LYS A 309 4.15 -13.93 14.25
CA LYS A 309 4.25 -15.00 15.25
C LYS A 309 3.99 -16.38 14.67
N ASN A 310 3.00 -16.49 13.81
CA ASN A 310 2.51 -17.78 13.29
C ASN A 310 2.94 -18.07 11.85
N ILE A 311 3.45 -17.09 11.10
CA ILE A 311 3.93 -17.29 9.73
C ILE A 311 5.44 -17.10 9.68
N ALA A 312 6.14 -18.17 9.40
CA ALA A 312 7.59 -18.13 9.24
C ALA A 312 7.98 -17.27 8.02
N ASN A 313 9.11 -16.57 8.08
CA ASN A 313 9.66 -15.77 6.98
C ASN A 313 8.71 -14.67 6.45
N LEU A 314 7.83 -14.16 7.32
CA LEU A 314 6.95 -13.01 7.06
C LEU A 314 7.24 -11.88 8.04
N TRP A 315 7.51 -10.69 7.51
CA TRP A 315 7.61 -9.44 8.26
C TRP A 315 6.58 -8.45 7.77
N VAL A 316 5.99 -7.68 8.70
CA VAL A 316 5.03 -6.60 8.40
C VAL A 316 5.70 -5.27 8.68
N LEU A 317 6.23 -4.66 7.64
CA LEU A 317 6.92 -3.37 7.67
C LEU A 317 5.93 -2.24 7.43
N GLY A 318 5.10 -1.95 8.42
CA GLY A 318 4.06 -0.95 8.26
C GLY A 318 3.35 -0.61 9.58
N PRO A 319 2.28 0.18 9.52
CA PRO A 319 1.56 0.61 10.71
C PRO A 319 0.83 -0.54 11.41
N CYS A 320 0.67 -1.71 10.77
CA CYS A 320 0.10 -2.90 11.39
C CYS A 320 1.10 -3.74 12.19
N ALA A 321 2.37 -3.34 12.33
CA ALA A 321 3.31 -3.95 13.26
C ALA A 321 2.81 -3.87 14.72
N GLU A 322 3.20 -4.81 15.57
CA GLU A 322 2.73 -4.87 16.96
C GLU A 322 3.52 -3.91 17.87
N ILE A 323 3.27 -2.63 17.67
CA ILE A 323 3.84 -1.49 18.42
C ILE A 323 2.73 -0.55 18.88
N PRO A 324 2.95 0.31 19.90
CA PRO A 324 1.98 1.34 20.31
C PRO A 324 1.55 2.21 19.12
N ARG A 325 0.26 2.57 19.06
CA ARG A 325 -0.29 3.33 17.91
C ARG A 325 0.34 4.70 17.73
N GLU A 326 0.66 5.40 18.83
CA GLU A 326 1.42 6.65 18.77
C GLU A 326 2.83 6.48 18.19
N LEU A 327 3.47 5.35 18.47
CA LEU A 327 4.78 5.02 17.91
C LEU A 327 4.65 4.64 16.44
N ALA A 328 3.58 3.91 16.07
CA ALA A 328 3.26 3.63 14.68
C ALA A 328 3.11 4.93 13.85
N ALA A 329 2.40 5.92 14.38
CA ALA A 329 2.29 7.24 13.74
C ALA A 329 3.66 7.89 13.51
N LYS A 330 4.56 7.82 14.49
CA LYS A 330 5.93 8.36 14.35
C LYS A 330 6.75 7.61 13.32
N VAL A 331 6.73 6.26 13.32
CA VAL A 331 7.53 5.46 12.39
C VAL A 331 6.99 5.45 10.97
N MET A 332 5.76 5.91 10.77
CA MET A 332 5.18 6.09 9.43
C MET A 332 5.55 7.42 8.79
N ARG A 333 6.22 8.33 9.50
CA ARG A 333 6.77 9.55 8.92
C ARG A 333 8.01 9.24 8.07
N PRO A 334 8.30 10.06 7.04
CA PRO A 334 9.32 9.72 6.03
C PRO A 334 10.69 9.33 6.59
N VAL A 335 11.26 10.13 7.50
CA VAL A 335 12.64 9.89 8.01
C VAL A 335 12.72 8.65 8.92
N PRO A 336 11.83 8.47 9.92
CA PRO A 336 11.77 7.22 10.68
C PRO A 336 11.45 6.00 9.83
N ALA A 337 10.55 6.12 8.85
CA ALA A 337 10.17 5.04 7.95
C ALA A 337 11.35 4.49 7.15
N LEU A 338 12.18 5.38 6.59
CA LEU A 338 13.41 5.02 5.88
C LEU A 338 14.40 4.30 6.80
N PHE A 339 14.59 4.80 8.02
CA PHE A 339 15.50 4.19 8.97
C PHE A 339 15.05 2.78 9.38
N ILE A 340 13.77 2.60 9.69
CA ILE A 340 13.23 1.28 10.04
C ILE A 340 13.31 0.33 8.85
N GLY A 341 13.05 0.82 7.62
CA GLY A 341 13.22 0.03 6.40
C GLY A 341 14.66 -0.48 6.23
N GLU A 342 15.68 0.35 6.43
CA GLU A 342 17.08 -0.07 6.32
C GLU A 342 17.49 -1.07 7.40
N MET A 343 16.79 -1.13 8.54
CA MET A 343 17.11 -2.06 9.63
C MET A 343 16.49 -3.45 9.45
N MET A 344 15.49 -3.60 8.54
CA MET A 344 14.83 -4.89 8.25
C MET A 344 15.71 -5.81 7.45
#